data_6fdd294cc2fea0ccca31edd45fedc868
#
_entry.id   6fdd294cc2fea0ccca31edd45fedc868
#
_cell.length_a   1.000
_cell.length_b   1.000
_cell.length_c   1.000
_cell.angle_alpha   90.00
_cell.angle_beta   90.00
_cell.angle_gamma   90.00
#
_symmetry.space_group_name_H-M   'P 1'
#
loop_
_entity.id
_entity.type
_entity.pdbx_description
1 polymer ?
#
loop_
_entity_poly.entity_id
_entity_poly.type
_entity_poly.pdbx_seq_one_letter_code
_entity_poly.pdbx_strand_id
1 'polypeptide(L)'
;DFELIVMDDGSTDDTAAVAGRFSDPRMRLIRAAHQGPAIELRDGVWRSHGNYVALLDGDDVWDVNKLARHVEFLDSHAGADMTFSWSRIIDEEGRDTGLTSPPWVGPISLSELLADDVVLTASALVFRREALIDAGGIDTSLEAWFDLDACLRIGALRQGNLWAIPEFLTLHRRRAGQITADVEKLDRCFEQLLQKAKWFAPRAAAMVEPVARSNMQRRCAYRWYQAGNYWRSLAIMSKSLRRDPRAFWADRRNWKMSAAALSGAVLPRGLHRRIVR
;
A
#
# COMPACT_ATOMS: atom_id res chain seq x y z
N ASP A 1 10.07 -6.41 23.61
CA ASP A 1 11.34 -6.77 22.97
C ASP A 1 11.18 -6.74 21.45
N PHE A 2 12.21 -6.34 20.67
CA PHE A 2 12.19 -6.32 19.21
C PHE A 2 13.59 -6.45 18.62
N GLU A 3 13.70 -6.87 17.39
CA GLU A 3 14.87 -6.71 16.52
C GLU A 3 14.52 -5.76 15.37
N LEU A 4 15.48 -4.95 14.93
CA LEU A 4 15.37 -4.10 13.75
C LEU A 4 16.37 -4.58 12.69
N ILE A 5 15.86 -5.04 11.56
CA ILE A 5 16.67 -5.44 10.42
C ILE A 5 16.56 -4.34 9.36
N VAL A 6 17.64 -3.61 9.15
CA VAL A 6 17.75 -2.59 8.11
C VAL A 6 18.36 -3.23 6.88
N MET A 7 17.58 -3.34 5.83
CA MET A 7 18.02 -3.85 4.52
C MET A 7 18.41 -2.66 3.64
N ASP A 8 19.69 -2.54 3.30
CA ASP A 8 20.20 -1.50 2.40
C ASP A 8 20.37 -2.07 0.99
N ASP A 9 19.43 -1.75 0.10
CA ASP A 9 19.35 -2.21 -1.29
C ASP A 9 20.34 -1.47 -2.22
N GLY A 10 21.61 -1.43 -1.80
CA GLY A 10 22.67 -0.85 -2.61
C GLY A 10 22.62 0.67 -2.70
N SER A 11 22.29 1.36 -1.60
CA SER A 11 22.30 2.83 -1.54
C SER A 11 23.63 3.42 -1.98
N THR A 12 23.56 4.44 -2.85
CA THR A 12 24.72 5.17 -3.37
C THR A 12 24.97 6.49 -2.64
N ASP A 13 24.08 6.86 -1.72
CA ASP A 13 24.16 8.01 -0.84
C ASP A 13 24.62 7.62 0.58
N ASP A 14 24.48 8.54 1.52
CA ASP A 14 24.89 8.35 2.93
C ASP A 14 23.97 7.43 3.75
N THR A 15 22.95 6.81 3.16
CA THR A 15 21.95 6.00 3.88
C THR A 15 22.59 4.92 4.76
N ALA A 16 23.50 4.10 4.19
CA ALA A 16 24.18 3.06 4.95
C ALA A 16 25.08 3.63 6.06
N ALA A 17 25.75 4.78 5.81
CA ALA A 17 26.58 5.45 6.80
C ALA A 17 25.74 6.04 7.95
N VAL A 18 24.57 6.58 7.64
CA VAL A 18 23.61 7.08 8.65
C VAL A 18 23.09 5.93 9.51
N ALA A 19 22.63 4.84 8.89
CA ALA A 19 22.19 3.65 9.61
C ALA A 19 23.28 3.06 10.50
N GLY A 20 24.52 2.99 10.00
CA GLY A 20 25.67 2.47 10.75
C GLY A 20 26.11 3.30 11.95
N ARG A 21 25.58 4.53 12.17
CA ARG A 21 25.85 5.34 13.36
C ARG A 21 25.08 4.88 14.60
N PHE A 22 24.04 4.09 14.42
CA PHE A 22 23.25 3.55 15.52
C PHE A 22 23.92 2.28 16.07
N SER A 23 24.24 2.28 17.35
CA SER A 23 24.90 1.18 18.07
C SER A 23 23.95 0.40 19.00
N ASP A 24 22.68 0.27 18.60
CA ASP A 24 21.73 -0.53 19.34
C ASP A 24 21.95 -2.03 19.02
N PRO A 25 22.15 -2.91 20.03
CA PRO A 25 22.39 -4.34 19.81
C PRO A 25 21.19 -5.08 19.17
N ARG A 26 20.01 -4.48 19.18
CA ARG A 26 18.80 -5.00 18.53
C ARG A 26 18.76 -4.68 17.03
N MET A 27 19.63 -3.81 16.54
CA MET A 27 19.67 -3.38 15.15
C MET A 27 20.76 -4.15 14.37
N ARG A 28 20.38 -4.64 13.19
CA ARG A 28 21.29 -5.27 12.22
C ARG A 28 21.15 -4.55 10.88
N LEU A 29 22.25 -3.97 10.40
CA LEU A 29 22.35 -3.42 9.04
C LEU A 29 22.87 -4.50 8.10
N ILE A 30 22.12 -4.81 7.05
CA ILE A 30 22.48 -5.76 6.00
C ILE A 30 22.53 -4.99 4.70
N ARG A 31 23.70 -5.02 4.04
CA ARG A 31 23.91 -4.36 2.76
C ARG A 31 23.89 -5.39 1.63
N ALA A 32 23.13 -5.11 0.59
CA ALA A 32 23.01 -5.94 -0.60
C ALA A 32 23.30 -5.12 -1.87
N ALA A 33 23.47 -5.79 -2.99
CA ALA A 33 23.42 -5.15 -4.29
C ALA A 33 21.96 -4.82 -4.63
N HIS A 34 21.72 -3.72 -5.34
CA HIS A 34 20.37 -3.29 -5.68
C HIS A 34 19.59 -4.36 -6.47
N GLN A 35 18.50 -4.84 -5.86
CA GLN A 35 17.62 -5.87 -6.42
C GLN A 35 16.14 -5.49 -6.35
N GLY A 36 15.82 -4.42 -5.64
CA GLY A 36 14.47 -3.89 -5.49
C GLY A 36 13.79 -4.30 -4.17
N PRO A 37 12.81 -3.51 -3.71
CA PRO A 37 12.26 -3.59 -2.36
C PRO A 37 11.57 -4.92 -2.04
N ALA A 38 10.97 -5.59 -3.01
CA ALA A 38 10.33 -6.89 -2.78
C ALA A 38 11.32 -7.96 -2.34
N ILE A 39 12.53 -7.97 -2.95
CA ILE A 39 13.61 -8.90 -2.60
C ILE A 39 14.13 -8.59 -1.21
N GLU A 40 14.40 -7.32 -0.92
CA GLU A 40 14.90 -6.88 0.38
C GLU A 40 13.91 -7.18 1.51
N LEU A 41 12.64 -6.91 1.30
CA LEU A 41 11.60 -7.25 2.28
C LEU A 41 11.48 -8.77 2.49
N ARG A 42 11.51 -9.57 1.41
CA ARG A 42 11.54 -11.03 1.52
C ARG A 42 12.72 -11.48 2.37
N ASP A 43 13.91 -11.02 2.07
CA ASP A 43 15.13 -11.43 2.77
C ASP A 43 15.13 -10.96 4.23
N GLY A 44 14.62 -9.77 4.51
CA GLY A 44 14.39 -9.29 5.87
C GLY A 44 13.42 -10.17 6.66
N VAL A 45 12.29 -10.56 6.06
CA VAL A 45 11.30 -11.48 6.65
C VAL A 45 11.93 -12.84 6.97
N TRP A 46 12.68 -13.43 6.04
CA TRP A 46 13.34 -14.73 6.28
C TRP A 46 14.44 -14.67 7.34
N ARG A 47 15.07 -13.54 7.53
CA ARG A 47 16.12 -13.31 8.54
C ARG A 47 15.58 -12.90 9.91
N SER A 48 14.28 -12.59 10.00
CA SER A 48 13.63 -12.22 11.26
C SER A 48 13.34 -13.43 12.14
N HIS A 49 13.33 -13.23 13.45
CA HIS A 49 13.08 -14.29 14.44
C HIS A 49 11.86 -13.99 15.33
N GLY A 50 11.36 -12.75 15.33
CA GLY A 50 10.21 -12.33 16.13
C GLY A 50 8.92 -13.07 15.75
N ASN A 51 7.98 -13.18 16.68
CA ASN A 51 6.65 -13.76 16.45
C ASN A 51 5.82 -12.90 15.48
N TYR A 52 6.14 -11.62 15.39
CA TYR A 52 5.49 -10.65 14.53
C TYR A 52 6.50 -10.01 13.59
N VAL A 53 6.07 -9.69 12.37
CA VAL A 53 6.86 -8.94 11.38
C VAL A 53 6.12 -7.65 11.08
N ALA A 54 6.78 -6.52 11.29
CA ALA A 54 6.31 -5.19 10.93
C ALA A 54 7.17 -4.65 9.79
N LEU A 55 6.55 -4.19 8.71
CA LEU A 55 7.24 -3.62 7.56
C LEU A 55 7.40 -2.11 7.75
N LEU A 56 8.57 -1.56 7.40
CA LEU A 56 8.83 -0.12 7.44
C LEU A 56 9.66 0.29 6.22
N ASP A 57 9.08 1.11 5.37
CA ASP A 57 9.77 1.76 4.27
C ASP A 57 10.74 2.83 4.81
N GLY A 58 11.91 2.96 4.23
CA GLY A 58 12.98 3.83 4.74
C GLY A 58 12.67 5.34 4.72
N ASP A 59 11.56 5.75 4.10
CA ASP A 59 11.10 7.13 4.06
C ASP A 59 9.86 7.40 4.94
N ASP A 60 9.28 6.38 5.55
CA ASP A 60 8.14 6.51 6.45
C ASP A 60 8.56 6.63 7.92
N VAL A 61 7.63 7.04 8.78
CA VAL A 61 7.87 7.18 10.23
C VAL A 61 6.73 6.53 11.00
N TRP A 62 7.07 5.87 12.13
CA TRP A 62 6.09 5.30 13.04
C TRP A 62 5.88 6.13 14.28
N ASP A 63 4.64 6.11 14.79
CA ASP A 63 4.36 6.51 16.17
C ASP A 63 5.06 5.57 17.15
N VAL A 64 5.50 6.09 18.27
CA VAL A 64 6.25 5.33 19.30
C VAL A 64 5.46 4.15 19.87
N ASN A 65 4.14 4.22 19.85
CA ASN A 65 3.26 3.18 20.36
C ASN A 65 2.88 2.12 19.31
N LYS A 66 3.26 2.30 18.04
CA LYS A 66 2.78 1.44 16.95
C LYS A 66 2.98 -0.04 17.23
N LEU A 67 4.20 -0.46 17.52
CA LEU A 67 4.49 -1.87 17.76
C LEU A 67 3.70 -2.42 18.96
N ALA A 68 3.64 -1.67 20.06
CA ALA A 68 2.89 -2.07 21.25
C ALA A 68 1.41 -2.29 20.94
N ARG A 69 0.76 -1.35 20.23
CA ARG A 69 -0.67 -1.45 19.87
C ARG A 69 -0.97 -2.62 18.96
N HIS A 70 -0.12 -2.87 17.95
CA HIS A 70 -0.30 -4.00 17.05
C HIS A 70 -0.09 -5.34 17.75
N VAL A 71 0.92 -5.47 18.60
CA VAL A 71 1.20 -6.69 19.38
C VAL A 71 0.07 -6.96 20.38
N GLU A 72 -0.36 -5.96 21.15
CA GLU A 72 -1.50 -6.08 22.08
C GLU A 72 -2.77 -6.59 21.36
N PHE A 73 -3.05 -6.04 20.18
CA PHE A 73 -4.20 -6.49 19.39
C PHE A 73 -4.04 -7.95 18.93
N LEU A 74 -2.90 -8.29 18.34
CA LEU A 74 -2.65 -9.64 17.84
C LEU A 74 -2.63 -10.67 18.98
N ASP A 75 -2.07 -10.34 20.14
CA ASP A 75 -2.06 -11.24 21.30
C ASP A 75 -3.47 -11.50 21.84
N SER A 76 -4.35 -10.49 21.82
CA SER A 76 -5.73 -10.62 22.29
C SER A 76 -6.69 -11.23 21.26
N HIS A 77 -6.29 -11.32 19.97
CA HIS A 77 -7.11 -11.81 18.87
C HIS A 77 -6.41 -12.96 18.13
N ALA A 78 -6.50 -14.17 18.67
CA ALA A 78 -5.81 -15.37 18.11
C ALA A 78 -6.20 -15.68 16.66
N GLY A 79 -7.39 -15.26 16.20
CA GLY A 79 -7.83 -15.41 14.80
C GLY A 79 -7.37 -14.30 13.85
N ALA A 80 -6.64 -13.30 14.34
CA ALA A 80 -6.08 -12.25 13.51
C ALA A 80 -4.65 -12.61 13.09
N ASP A 81 -4.40 -12.76 11.80
CA ASP A 81 -3.07 -13.05 11.26
C ASP A 81 -2.30 -11.80 10.85
N MET A 82 -3.00 -10.70 10.62
CA MET A 82 -2.43 -9.44 10.14
C MET A 82 -3.28 -8.24 10.57
N THR A 83 -2.58 -7.12 10.80
CA THR A 83 -3.17 -5.85 11.19
C THR A 83 -2.56 -4.71 10.40
N PHE A 84 -3.30 -3.61 10.26
CA PHE A 84 -2.76 -2.35 9.79
C PHE A 84 -3.31 -1.19 10.63
N SER A 85 -2.55 -0.11 10.72
CA SER A 85 -2.98 1.13 11.35
C SER A 85 -3.35 2.18 10.31
N TRP A 86 -4.11 3.19 10.70
CA TRP A 86 -4.31 4.36 9.87
C TRP A 86 -3.00 5.12 9.66
N SER A 87 -2.91 5.80 8.52
CA SER A 87 -1.73 6.59 8.15
C SER A 87 -2.09 8.05 7.91
N ARG A 88 -1.24 8.97 8.39
CA ARG A 88 -1.22 10.36 7.94
C ARG A 88 -0.22 10.49 6.80
N ILE A 89 -0.49 11.39 5.86
CA ILE A 89 0.42 11.65 4.76
C ILE A 89 1.24 12.89 5.06
N ILE A 90 2.56 12.75 5.05
CA ILE A 90 3.51 13.84 5.22
C ILE A 90 4.22 14.16 3.90
N ASP A 91 4.71 15.40 3.76
CA ASP A 91 5.53 15.81 2.61
C ASP A 91 7.02 15.41 2.78
N GLU A 92 7.87 15.79 1.83
CA GLU A 92 9.31 15.46 1.86
C GLU A 92 10.00 16.00 3.11
N GLU A 93 9.57 17.15 3.63
CA GLU A 93 10.11 17.79 4.82
C GLU A 93 9.50 17.27 6.14
N GLY A 94 8.54 16.33 6.06
CA GLY A 94 7.88 15.74 7.24
C GLY A 94 6.68 16.52 7.76
N ARG A 95 6.19 17.53 7.03
CA ARG A 95 5.00 18.32 7.43
C ARG A 95 3.72 17.57 7.10
N ASP A 96 2.75 17.59 8.00
CA ASP A 96 1.43 16.97 7.76
C ASP A 96 0.71 17.70 6.61
N THR A 97 0.28 16.93 5.61
CA THR A 97 -0.46 17.46 4.46
C THR A 97 -1.96 17.58 4.71
N GLY A 98 -2.46 17.13 5.85
CA GLY A 98 -3.88 17.00 6.17
C GLY A 98 -4.60 15.84 5.47
N LEU A 99 -3.87 15.04 4.67
CA LEU A 99 -4.40 13.84 4.01
C LEU A 99 -4.14 12.60 4.87
N THR A 100 -5.07 11.63 4.80
CA THR A 100 -4.99 10.39 5.57
C THR A 100 -5.33 9.17 4.70
N SER A 101 -4.99 7.97 5.19
CA SER A 101 -5.58 6.73 4.68
C SER A 101 -7.10 6.73 4.92
N PRO A 102 -7.87 5.92 4.14
CA PRO A 102 -9.29 5.73 4.42
C PRO A 102 -9.49 5.20 5.86
N PRO A 103 -10.41 5.78 6.63
CA PRO A 103 -10.68 5.33 8.00
C PRO A 103 -11.50 4.04 7.98
N TRP A 104 -10.83 2.91 8.01
CA TRP A 104 -11.46 1.60 8.16
C TRP A 104 -11.50 1.17 9.62
N VAL A 105 -12.57 0.49 10.03
CA VAL A 105 -12.74 -0.04 11.40
C VAL A 105 -13.16 -1.50 11.33
N GLY A 106 -12.52 -2.35 12.12
CA GLY A 106 -12.81 -3.78 12.16
C GLY A 106 -12.07 -4.60 11.09
N PRO A 107 -12.52 -5.83 10.85
CA PRO A 107 -11.90 -6.72 9.89
C PRO A 107 -12.21 -6.31 8.45
N ILE A 108 -11.28 -6.61 7.56
CA ILE A 108 -11.45 -6.47 6.11
C ILE A 108 -11.43 -7.87 5.52
N SER A 109 -12.47 -8.21 4.80
CA SER A 109 -12.52 -9.45 4.04
C SER A 109 -11.58 -9.41 2.85
N LEU A 110 -11.19 -10.58 2.35
CA LEU A 110 -10.35 -10.72 1.17
C LEU A 110 -10.98 -10.04 -0.07
N SER A 111 -12.29 -10.10 -0.21
CA SER A 111 -13.02 -9.44 -1.31
C SER A 111 -12.95 -7.92 -1.21
N GLU A 112 -13.09 -7.35 -0.02
CA GLU A 112 -13.00 -5.90 0.20
C GLU A 112 -11.57 -5.41 -0.03
N LEU A 113 -10.57 -6.14 0.47
CA LEU A 113 -9.17 -5.81 0.30
C LEU A 113 -8.74 -5.85 -1.17
N LEU A 114 -9.22 -6.83 -1.94
CA LEU A 114 -8.96 -6.92 -3.38
C LEU A 114 -9.72 -5.84 -4.17
N ALA A 115 -10.92 -5.45 -3.71
CA ALA A 115 -11.72 -4.43 -4.37
C ALA A 115 -11.11 -3.03 -4.27
N ASP A 116 -10.60 -2.66 -3.09
CA ASP A 116 -9.97 -1.34 -2.87
C ASP A 116 -8.90 -1.46 -1.78
N ASP A 117 -7.66 -1.13 -2.11
CA ASP A 117 -6.58 -1.09 -1.13
C ASP A 117 -6.81 0.08 -0.16
N VAL A 118 -7.05 -0.23 1.09
CA VAL A 118 -7.28 0.74 2.16
C VAL A 118 -6.06 0.92 3.08
N VAL A 119 -5.03 0.11 2.89
CA VAL A 119 -3.83 0.10 3.73
C VAL A 119 -2.93 1.29 3.47
N LEU A 120 -2.79 1.69 2.21
CA LEU A 120 -2.02 2.84 1.70
C LEU A 120 -0.51 2.60 1.60
N THR A 121 0.14 1.97 2.57
CA THR A 121 1.60 1.72 2.61
C THR A 121 1.92 0.43 3.37
N ALA A 122 2.94 -0.29 2.92
CA ALA A 122 3.49 -1.45 3.62
C ALA A 122 3.86 -1.12 5.07
N SER A 123 4.33 0.10 5.33
CA SER A 123 4.70 0.58 6.67
C SER A 123 3.55 0.59 7.67
N ALA A 124 2.31 0.47 7.23
CA ALA A 124 1.15 0.36 8.12
C ALA A 124 0.94 -1.08 8.64
N LEU A 125 1.50 -2.09 7.98
CA LEU A 125 1.22 -3.51 8.19
C LEU A 125 2.07 -4.15 9.29
N VAL A 126 1.43 -5.05 10.05
CA VAL A 126 2.08 -6.00 10.95
C VAL A 126 1.43 -7.37 10.77
N PHE A 127 2.24 -8.41 10.70
CA PHE A 127 1.85 -9.78 10.44
C PHE A 127 2.26 -10.70 11.59
N ARG A 128 1.48 -11.78 11.85
CA ARG A 128 2.07 -12.94 12.47
C ARG A 128 3.13 -13.52 11.52
N ARG A 129 4.36 -13.69 12.03
CA ARG A 129 5.46 -14.19 11.19
C ARG A 129 5.13 -15.55 10.58
N GLU A 130 4.57 -16.45 11.36
CA GLU A 130 4.13 -17.77 10.89
C GLU A 130 3.15 -17.65 9.71
N ALA A 131 2.12 -16.83 9.83
CA ALA A 131 1.13 -16.65 8.76
C ALA A 131 1.76 -16.10 7.46
N LEU A 132 2.69 -15.16 7.59
CA LEU A 132 3.41 -14.61 6.43
C LEU A 132 4.33 -15.67 5.77
N ILE A 133 5.03 -16.48 6.56
CA ILE A 133 5.91 -17.56 6.06
C ILE A 133 5.09 -18.65 5.39
N ASP A 134 4.00 -19.12 6.02
CA ASP A 134 3.12 -20.16 5.47
C ASP A 134 2.52 -19.74 4.12
N ALA A 135 2.22 -18.45 3.96
CA ALA A 135 1.75 -17.90 2.70
C ALA A 135 2.86 -17.71 1.64
N GLY A 136 4.12 -18.09 1.95
CA GLY A 136 5.27 -17.98 1.06
C GLY A 136 6.03 -16.67 1.14
N GLY A 137 5.82 -15.84 2.17
CA GLY A 137 6.53 -14.58 2.38
C GLY A 137 6.14 -13.50 1.36
N ILE A 138 7.07 -12.61 1.07
CA ILE A 138 6.92 -11.57 0.05
C ILE A 138 7.24 -12.15 -1.34
N ASP A 139 6.34 -11.95 -2.30
CA ASP A 139 6.54 -12.40 -3.68
C ASP A 139 7.38 -11.39 -4.47
N THR A 140 8.56 -11.83 -4.86
CA THR A 140 9.54 -11.01 -5.58
C THR A 140 9.29 -10.90 -7.08
N SER A 141 8.28 -11.58 -7.62
CA SER A 141 7.86 -11.43 -9.01
C SER A 141 7.07 -10.14 -9.26
N LEU A 142 6.61 -9.48 -8.19
CA LEU A 142 5.86 -8.23 -8.23
C LEU A 142 6.78 -7.05 -7.89
N GLU A 143 6.87 -6.07 -8.78
CA GLU A 143 7.60 -4.83 -8.53
C GLU A 143 6.81 -3.80 -7.70
N ALA A 144 5.48 -3.99 -7.56
CA ALA A 144 4.58 -3.23 -6.72
C ALA A 144 3.43 -4.14 -6.24
N TRP A 145 2.70 -3.74 -5.20
CA TRP A 145 1.59 -4.50 -4.61
C TRP A 145 2.00 -5.83 -3.96
N PHE A 146 3.30 -6.06 -3.71
CA PHE A 146 3.80 -7.26 -3.05
C PHE A 146 3.33 -7.38 -1.59
N ASP A 147 3.09 -6.28 -0.92
CA ASP A 147 2.49 -6.17 0.41
C ASP A 147 0.99 -6.56 0.39
N LEU A 148 0.23 -6.03 -0.58
CA LEU A 148 -1.16 -6.40 -0.79
C LEU A 148 -1.29 -7.88 -1.22
N ASP A 149 -0.40 -8.36 -2.09
CA ASP A 149 -0.33 -9.78 -2.49
C ASP A 149 -0.12 -10.70 -1.27
N ALA A 150 0.77 -10.34 -0.36
CA ALA A 150 1.00 -11.08 0.88
C ALA A 150 -0.27 -11.12 1.74
N CYS A 151 -0.93 -9.99 1.94
CA CYS A 151 -2.20 -9.93 2.67
C CYS A 151 -3.27 -10.82 2.04
N LEU A 152 -3.42 -10.79 0.72
CA LEU A 152 -4.41 -11.60 0.00
C LEU A 152 -4.12 -13.09 0.10
N ARG A 153 -2.84 -13.51 0.00
CA ARG A 153 -2.45 -14.92 0.14
C ARG A 153 -2.67 -15.44 1.56
N ILE A 154 -2.32 -14.65 2.58
CA ILE A 154 -2.61 -15.00 3.98
C ILE A 154 -4.12 -15.15 4.18
N GLY A 155 -4.92 -14.18 3.73
CA GLY A 155 -6.37 -14.23 3.86
C GLY A 155 -7.00 -15.44 3.15
N ALA A 156 -6.48 -15.84 1.98
CA ALA A 156 -6.96 -17.00 1.24
C ALA A 156 -6.57 -18.34 1.91
N LEU A 157 -5.34 -18.43 2.41
CA LEU A 157 -4.80 -19.65 3.00
C LEU A 157 -5.39 -19.93 4.39
N ARG A 158 -5.41 -18.92 5.25
CA ARG A 158 -5.77 -19.09 6.68
C ARG A 158 -7.20 -18.66 6.99
N GLN A 159 -7.95 -18.21 5.99
CA GLN A 159 -9.28 -17.61 6.15
C GLN A 159 -9.29 -16.47 7.19
N GLY A 160 -8.11 -15.93 7.48
CA GLY A 160 -7.90 -14.83 8.39
C GLY A 160 -8.25 -13.50 7.75
N ASN A 161 -8.70 -12.57 8.56
CA ASN A 161 -8.96 -11.20 8.10
C ASN A 161 -7.79 -10.28 8.42
N LEU A 162 -7.58 -9.29 7.57
CA LEU A 162 -6.79 -8.13 7.92
C LEU A 162 -7.62 -7.24 8.86
N TRP A 163 -7.06 -6.85 9.99
CA TRP A 163 -7.76 -6.03 10.97
C TRP A 163 -7.19 -4.60 11.00
N ALA A 164 -8.10 -3.64 11.01
CA ALA A 164 -7.73 -2.24 11.20
C ALA A 164 -7.59 -1.92 12.69
N ILE A 165 -6.47 -1.31 13.05
CA ILE A 165 -6.29 -0.59 14.32
C ILE A 165 -6.65 0.87 14.02
N PRO A 166 -7.77 1.41 14.58
CA PRO A 166 -8.30 2.71 14.21
C PRO A 166 -7.52 3.87 14.87
N GLU A 167 -6.20 3.84 14.73
CA GLU A 167 -5.25 4.82 15.28
C GLU A 167 -4.26 5.25 14.19
N PHE A 168 -3.88 6.52 14.19
CA PHE A 168 -2.85 7.05 13.29
C PHE A 168 -1.46 6.73 13.84
N LEU A 169 -0.93 5.56 13.49
CA LEU A 169 0.36 5.07 13.97
C LEU A 169 1.45 5.06 12.89
N THR A 170 1.13 5.51 11.68
CA THR A 170 2.06 5.58 10.56
C THR A 170 2.00 6.95 9.90
N LEU A 171 3.16 7.53 9.63
CA LEU A 171 3.34 8.75 8.83
C LEU A 171 3.93 8.33 7.49
N HIS A 172 3.08 8.31 6.46
CA HIS A 172 3.49 7.94 5.11
C HIS A 172 4.03 9.17 4.36
N ARG A 173 5.30 9.11 3.99
CA ARG A 173 5.95 10.21 3.26
C ARG A 173 5.67 10.14 1.77
N ARG A 174 5.28 11.27 1.20
CA ARG A 174 5.18 11.43 -0.25
C ARG A 174 6.35 12.24 -0.77
N ARG A 175 7.08 11.66 -1.71
CA ARG A 175 8.21 12.30 -2.39
C ARG A 175 8.24 11.96 -3.88
N ALA A 176 8.97 12.76 -4.64
CA ALA A 176 9.23 12.45 -6.04
C ALA A 176 10.05 11.16 -6.18
N GLY A 177 9.80 10.38 -7.24
CA GLY A 177 10.57 9.18 -7.54
C GLY A 177 10.17 7.91 -6.78
N GLN A 178 9.13 7.94 -5.95
CA GLN A 178 8.58 6.72 -5.35
C GLN A 178 8.05 5.73 -6.40
N ILE A 179 8.08 4.43 -6.10
CA ILE A 179 7.50 3.37 -6.95
C ILE A 179 6.07 3.69 -7.36
N THR A 180 5.29 4.23 -6.44
CA THR A 180 3.91 4.65 -6.66
C THR A 180 3.75 5.86 -7.58
N ALA A 181 4.83 6.52 -7.99
CA ALA A 181 4.78 7.60 -8.99
C ALA A 181 4.70 7.06 -10.43
N ASP A 182 5.19 5.84 -10.68
CA ASP A 182 5.09 5.17 -11.98
C ASP A 182 3.70 4.53 -12.14
N VAL A 183 2.77 5.30 -12.70
CA VAL A 183 1.36 4.91 -12.88
C VAL A 183 1.22 3.68 -13.79
N GLU A 184 2.07 3.56 -14.81
CA GLU A 184 2.00 2.46 -15.78
C GLU A 184 2.52 1.16 -15.15
N LYS A 185 3.56 1.23 -14.32
CA LYS A 185 4.03 0.12 -13.51
C LYS A 185 2.95 -0.35 -12.54
N LEU A 186 2.33 0.57 -11.80
CA LEU A 186 1.27 0.24 -10.86
C LEU A 186 0.10 -0.50 -11.53
N ASP A 187 -0.36 -0.03 -12.71
CA ASP A 187 -1.45 -0.67 -13.44
C ASP A 187 -1.06 -2.08 -13.91
N ARG A 188 0.14 -2.24 -14.47
CA ARG A 188 0.66 -3.57 -14.89
C ARG A 188 0.77 -4.55 -13.73
N CYS A 189 1.37 -4.14 -12.63
CA CYS A 189 1.53 -4.99 -11.45
C CYS A 189 0.19 -5.34 -10.81
N PHE A 190 -0.80 -4.44 -10.87
CA PHE A 190 -2.14 -4.73 -10.38
C PHE A 190 -2.86 -5.76 -11.26
N GLU A 191 -2.68 -5.72 -12.57
CA GLU A 191 -3.18 -6.79 -13.46
C GLU A 191 -2.55 -8.14 -13.15
N GLN A 192 -1.24 -8.18 -12.84
CA GLN A 192 -0.55 -9.40 -12.40
C GLN A 192 -1.15 -9.89 -11.07
N LEU A 193 -1.34 -9.01 -10.10
CA LEU A 193 -1.96 -9.32 -8.81
C LEU A 193 -3.36 -9.91 -8.98
N LEU A 194 -4.20 -9.33 -9.84
CA LEU A 194 -5.53 -9.85 -10.13
C LEU A 194 -5.49 -11.26 -10.76
N GLN A 195 -4.56 -11.52 -11.67
CA GLN A 195 -4.39 -12.87 -12.24
C GLN A 195 -3.96 -13.87 -11.16
N LYS A 196 -3.03 -13.49 -10.29
CA LYS A 196 -2.64 -14.32 -9.14
C LYS A 196 -3.83 -14.57 -8.20
N ALA A 197 -4.62 -13.55 -7.88
CA ALA A 197 -5.80 -13.68 -7.03
C ALA A 197 -6.83 -14.67 -7.60
N LYS A 198 -6.98 -14.77 -8.91
CA LYS A 198 -7.81 -15.79 -9.56
C LYS A 198 -7.34 -17.23 -9.29
N TRP A 199 -6.07 -17.42 -8.98
CA TRP A 199 -5.49 -18.70 -8.66
C TRP A 199 -5.79 -19.13 -7.22
N PHE A 200 -5.48 -18.29 -6.24
CA PHE A 200 -5.62 -18.65 -4.82
C PHE A 200 -6.98 -18.25 -4.22
N ALA A 201 -7.73 -17.32 -4.83
CA ALA A 201 -9.02 -16.83 -4.36
C ALA A 201 -10.03 -16.62 -5.50
N PRO A 202 -10.33 -17.64 -6.33
CA PRO A 202 -11.08 -17.48 -7.58
C PRO A 202 -12.48 -16.89 -7.37
N ARG A 203 -13.18 -17.27 -6.29
CA ARG A 203 -14.53 -16.74 -5.99
C ARG A 203 -14.49 -15.26 -5.63
N ALA A 204 -13.57 -14.86 -4.75
CA ALA A 204 -13.41 -13.47 -4.36
C ALA A 204 -13.00 -12.61 -5.57
N ALA A 205 -12.02 -13.08 -6.35
CA ALA A 205 -11.56 -12.38 -7.55
C ALA A 205 -12.68 -12.18 -8.57
N ALA A 206 -13.45 -13.23 -8.90
CA ALA A 206 -14.56 -13.14 -9.85
C ALA A 206 -15.65 -12.15 -9.39
N MET A 207 -15.93 -12.10 -8.10
CA MET A 207 -16.94 -11.22 -7.51
C MET A 207 -16.57 -9.74 -7.63
N VAL A 208 -15.30 -9.39 -7.41
CA VAL A 208 -14.89 -7.98 -7.26
C VAL A 208 -14.05 -7.43 -8.40
N GLU A 209 -13.60 -8.26 -9.35
CA GLU A 209 -12.70 -7.84 -10.44
C GLU A 209 -13.16 -6.56 -11.18
N PRO A 210 -14.44 -6.38 -11.54
CA PRO A 210 -14.87 -5.15 -12.21
C PRO A 210 -14.68 -3.90 -11.34
N VAL A 211 -15.02 -4.02 -10.06
CA VAL A 211 -14.88 -2.92 -9.08
C VAL A 211 -13.41 -2.65 -8.78
N ALA A 212 -12.61 -3.69 -8.55
CA ALA A 212 -11.18 -3.59 -8.30
C ALA A 212 -10.46 -2.87 -9.44
N ARG A 213 -10.75 -3.24 -10.69
CA ARG A 213 -10.20 -2.57 -11.87
C ARG A 213 -10.65 -1.12 -11.99
N SER A 214 -11.92 -0.82 -11.72
CA SER A 214 -12.44 0.55 -11.75
C SER A 214 -11.75 1.42 -10.68
N ASN A 215 -11.55 0.89 -9.49
CA ASN A 215 -10.85 1.57 -8.40
C ASN A 215 -9.37 1.81 -8.73
N MET A 216 -8.68 0.82 -9.31
CA MET A 216 -7.30 0.98 -9.75
C MET A 216 -7.17 2.05 -10.85
N GLN A 217 -8.05 2.03 -11.85
CA GLN A 217 -8.06 3.04 -12.91
C GLN A 217 -8.32 4.44 -12.34
N ARG A 218 -9.21 4.58 -11.36
CA ARG A 218 -9.42 5.85 -10.66
C ARG A 218 -8.15 6.31 -9.92
N ARG A 219 -7.41 5.41 -9.27
CA ARG A 219 -6.11 5.74 -8.63
C ARG A 219 -5.09 6.22 -9.65
N CYS A 220 -4.95 5.54 -10.77
CA CYS A 220 -4.10 5.95 -11.89
C CYS A 220 -4.51 7.31 -12.44
N ALA A 221 -5.81 7.54 -12.65
CA ALA A 221 -6.34 8.81 -13.10
C ALA A 221 -6.04 9.94 -12.11
N TYR A 222 -6.18 9.69 -10.80
CA TYR A 222 -5.86 10.66 -9.76
C TYR A 222 -4.37 11.04 -9.74
N ARG A 223 -3.47 10.08 -9.95
CA ARG A 223 -2.03 10.36 -10.07
C ARG A 223 -1.71 11.28 -11.24
N TRP A 224 -2.27 11.01 -12.43
CA TRP A 224 -2.12 11.88 -13.58
C TRP A 224 -2.75 13.26 -13.37
N TYR A 225 -3.88 13.31 -12.66
CA TYR A 225 -4.51 14.56 -12.27
C TYR A 225 -3.59 15.40 -11.37
N GLN A 226 -2.99 14.80 -10.34
CA GLN A 226 -2.03 15.48 -9.45
C GLN A 226 -0.79 15.97 -10.20
N ALA A 227 -0.32 15.23 -11.19
CA ALA A 227 0.77 15.63 -12.08
C ALA A 227 0.36 16.73 -13.09
N GLY A 228 -0.89 17.22 -13.05
CA GLY A 228 -1.40 18.24 -13.99
C GLY A 228 -1.71 17.70 -15.39
N ASN A 229 -1.63 16.39 -15.60
CA ASN A 229 -1.95 15.77 -16.89
C ASN A 229 -3.42 15.34 -16.94
N TYR A 230 -4.30 16.32 -17.03
CA TYR A 230 -5.75 16.12 -16.98
C TYR A 230 -6.29 15.28 -18.14
N TRP A 231 -5.72 15.41 -19.35
CA TRP A 231 -6.14 14.63 -20.51
C TRP A 231 -5.84 13.12 -20.36
N ARG A 232 -4.69 12.75 -19.81
CA ARG A 232 -4.38 11.36 -19.48
C ARG A 232 -5.33 10.83 -18.40
N SER A 233 -5.61 11.64 -17.37
CA SER A 233 -6.59 11.30 -16.34
C SER A 233 -7.96 11.00 -16.95
N LEU A 234 -8.47 11.87 -17.83
CA LEU A 234 -9.73 11.65 -18.56
C LEU A 234 -9.72 10.41 -19.44
N ALA A 235 -8.62 10.16 -20.16
CA ALA A 235 -8.48 8.98 -21.01
C ALA A 235 -8.63 7.68 -20.21
N ILE A 236 -8.00 7.61 -19.02
CA ILE A 236 -8.13 6.46 -18.13
C ILE A 236 -9.57 6.29 -17.62
N MET A 237 -10.21 7.37 -17.16
CA MET A 237 -11.61 7.32 -16.71
C MET A 237 -12.57 6.93 -17.83
N SER A 238 -12.34 7.41 -19.06
CA SER A 238 -13.12 6.99 -20.23
C SER A 238 -12.91 5.53 -20.58
N LYS A 239 -11.70 4.99 -20.43
CA LYS A 239 -11.42 3.55 -20.60
C LYS A 239 -12.16 2.74 -19.54
N SER A 240 -12.16 3.19 -18.28
CA SER A 240 -12.91 2.57 -17.19
C SER A 240 -14.42 2.50 -17.51
N LEU A 241 -15.01 3.62 -17.89
CA LEU A 241 -16.42 3.71 -18.25
C LEU A 241 -16.80 2.78 -19.41
N ARG A 242 -15.98 2.73 -20.48
CA ARG A 242 -16.25 1.86 -21.65
C ARG A 242 -16.09 0.39 -21.30
N ARG A 243 -15.19 0.02 -20.39
CA ARG A 243 -14.94 -1.37 -20.01
C ARG A 243 -16.08 -1.95 -19.19
N ASP A 244 -16.52 -1.23 -18.17
CA ASP A 244 -17.63 -1.63 -17.31
C ASP A 244 -18.41 -0.40 -16.82
N PRO A 245 -19.47 0.01 -17.56
CA PRO A 245 -20.30 1.15 -17.15
C PRO A 245 -20.98 0.95 -15.78
N ARG A 246 -21.35 -0.30 -15.42
CA ARG A 246 -22.02 -0.58 -14.15
C ARG A 246 -21.08 -0.35 -12.98
N ALA A 247 -19.88 -0.95 -13.01
CA ALA A 247 -18.86 -0.73 -11.99
C ALA A 247 -18.43 0.75 -11.91
N PHE A 248 -18.35 1.44 -13.05
CA PHE A 248 -18.01 2.87 -13.09
C PHE A 248 -19.05 3.72 -12.36
N TRP A 249 -20.33 3.56 -12.67
CA TRP A 249 -21.41 4.39 -12.10
C TRP A 249 -21.76 4.00 -10.67
N ALA A 250 -21.45 2.78 -10.23
CA ALA A 250 -21.66 2.33 -8.86
C ALA A 250 -20.85 3.14 -7.82
N ASP A 251 -19.71 3.70 -8.21
CA ASP A 251 -18.88 4.51 -7.31
C ASP A 251 -18.86 5.98 -7.73
N ARG A 252 -19.49 6.84 -6.90
CA ARG A 252 -19.52 8.30 -7.13
C ARG A 252 -18.13 8.94 -7.25
N ARG A 253 -17.08 8.31 -6.73
CA ARG A 253 -15.70 8.80 -6.82
C ARG A 253 -15.21 8.81 -8.26
N ASN A 254 -15.69 7.92 -9.12
CA ASN A 254 -15.31 7.82 -10.53
C ASN A 254 -15.80 9.03 -11.34
N TRP A 255 -17.07 9.38 -11.24
CA TRP A 255 -17.57 10.54 -11.97
C TRP A 255 -17.06 11.87 -11.39
N LYS A 256 -16.86 11.96 -10.04
CA LYS A 256 -16.18 13.12 -9.43
C LYS A 256 -14.76 13.30 -9.97
N MET A 257 -13.99 12.20 -10.08
CA MET A 257 -12.65 12.25 -10.66
C MET A 257 -12.68 12.71 -12.11
N SER A 258 -13.65 12.20 -12.91
CA SER A 258 -13.82 12.61 -14.30
C SER A 258 -14.18 14.09 -14.43
N ALA A 259 -15.09 14.57 -13.58
CA ALA A 259 -15.48 15.99 -13.56
C ALA A 259 -14.31 16.91 -13.15
N ALA A 260 -13.53 16.51 -12.14
CA ALA A 260 -12.34 17.23 -11.70
C ALA A 260 -11.29 17.31 -12.82
N ALA A 261 -11.03 16.20 -13.50
CA ALA A 261 -10.09 16.15 -14.61
C ALA A 261 -10.55 16.98 -15.81
N LEU A 262 -11.86 16.93 -16.14
CA LEU A 262 -12.44 17.75 -17.20
C LEU A 262 -12.33 19.24 -16.89
N SER A 263 -12.66 19.64 -15.67
CA SER A 263 -12.53 21.04 -15.25
C SER A 263 -11.08 21.51 -15.29
N GLY A 264 -10.12 20.67 -14.92
CA GLY A 264 -8.68 20.98 -15.02
C GLY A 264 -8.19 21.11 -16.45
N ALA A 265 -8.77 20.32 -17.38
CA ALA A 265 -8.39 20.35 -18.80
C ALA A 265 -8.91 21.57 -19.58
N VAL A 266 -10.08 22.11 -19.18
CA VAL A 266 -10.76 23.16 -19.98
C VAL A 266 -10.85 24.52 -19.29
N LEU A 267 -10.72 24.59 -17.95
CA LEU A 267 -10.85 25.82 -17.21
C LEU A 267 -9.50 26.47 -16.88
N PRO A 268 -9.42 27.80 -16.82
CA PRO A 268 -8.26 28.49 -16.28
C PRO A 268 -7.93 28.00 -14.85
N ARG A 269 -6.63 27.88 -14.52
CA ARG A 269 -6.15 27.32 -13.23
C ARG A 269 -6.82 27.93 -11.99
N GLY A 270 -7.11 29.24 -12.02
CA GLY A 270 -7.78 29.94 -10.91
C GLY A 270 -9.23 29.47 -10.68
N LEU A 271 -9.97 29.25 -11.76
CA LEU A 271 -11.36 28.79 -11.69
C LEU A 271 -11.44 27.30 -11.33
N HIS A 272 -10.58 26.47 -11.92
CA HIS A 272 -10.47 25.07 -11.57
C HIS A 272 -10.25 24.85 -10.06
N ARG A 273 -9.29 25.56 -9.44
CA ARG A 273 -9.01 25.46 -7.99
C ARG A 273 -10.20 25.84 -7.11
N ARG A 274 -11.14 26.66 -7.57
CA ARG A 274 -12.38 27.02 -6.82
C ARG A 274 -13.45 25.93 -6.87
N ILE A 275 -13.47 25.13 -7.92
CA ILE A 275 -14.49 24.09 -8.13
C ILE A 275 -14.10 22.79 -7.40
N VAL A 276 -12.81 22.51 -7.22
CA VAL A 276 -12.29 21.24 -6.70
C VAL A 276 -11.98 21.32 -5.20
N ARG A 277 -12.05 22.51 -4.60
CA ARG A 277 -12.06 22.68 -3.13
C ARG A 277 -13.44 22.35 -2.58
#